data_fcec067ebfa4584bd0911ea1cab38948
#
_entry.id   fcec067ebfa4584bd0911ea1cab38948
#
_cell.length_a   1.000
_cell.length_b   1.000
_cell.length_c   1.000
_cell.angle_alpha   90.00
_cell.angle_beta   90.00
_cell.angle_gamma   90.00
#
_symmetry.space_group_name_H-M   'P 1'
#
loop_
_entity.id
_entity.type
_entity.pdbx_description
1 polymer ?
#
loop_
_entity_poly.entity_id
_entity_poly.type
_entity_poly.pdbx_seq_one_letter_code
_entity_poly.pdbx_strand_id
1 'polypeptide(L)'
;DLDDGVIIYRIVPNSVNQPIKMDSAIVRKGRFNFSSELNEIDVNFLAIKGKDVNIPFILEFGKVDVNLFKDSLDLSWIKGTKSNDDLNLYRVKTKSIVNNLNKIVNEIQIANSLGDNLLVEDLQNQYRSTQTELLNFESELAKKTKGSYLSVLMLEKLINEKTIDIKSAKEIVAAYNPDFLNSRVGKILVEKVNAPIEVTSI
;
A
#
# COMPACT_ATOMS: atom_id res chain seq x y z
N ASP A 1 8.62 18.39 -11.03
CA ASP A 1 8.42 19.49 -11.98
C ASP A 1 7.34 19.15 -13.01
N LEU A 2 6.08 19.36 -12.64
CA LEU A 2 4.94 19.23 -13.56
C LEU A 2 4.69 20.59 -14.25
N ASP A 3 4.22 20.53 -15.50
CA ASP A 3 3.90 21.74 -16.27
C ASP A 3 2.67 22.46 -15.69
N ASP A 4 2.60 23.78 -15.85
CA ASP A 4 1.44 24.58 -15.48
C ASP A 4 0.19 24.12 -16.27
N GLY A 5 -0.94 24.07 -15.60
CA GLY A 5 -2.20 23.61 -16.18
C GLY A 5 -2.44 22.10 -16.07
N VAL A 6 -1.46 21.30 -15.65
CA VAL A 6 -1.66 19.87 -15.35
C VAL A 6 -2.65 19.73 -14.21
N ILE A 7 -3.60 18.79 -14.33
CA ILE A 7 -4.61 18.52 -13.30
C ILE A 7 -4.18 17.28 -12.51
N ILE A 8 -4.15 17.42 -11.20
CA ILE A 8 -3.93 16.35 -10.24
C ILE A 8 -5.28 16.03 -9.59
N TYR A 9 -5.64 14.76 -9.53
CA TYR A 9 -6.82 14.28 -8.83
C TYR A 9 -6.41 13.60 -7.53
N ARG A 10 -7.16 13.82 -6.46
CA ARG A 10 -7.20 12.93 -5.30
C ARG A 10 -8.31 11.92 -5.53
N ILE A 11 -7.97 10.65 -5.51
CA ILE A 11 -8.89 9.56 -5.78
C ILE A 11 -8.86 8.53 -4.65
N VAL A 12 -9.96 7.82 -4.47
CA VAL A 12 -10.07 6.65 -3.59
C VAL A 12 -10.51 5.44 -4.41
N PRO A 13 -10.05 4.23 -4.07
CA PRO A 13 -10.55 3.01 -4.70
C PRO A 13 -12.01 2.77 -4.30
N ASN A 14 -12.78 2.14 -5.18
CA ASN A 14 -14.10 1.62 -4.83
C ASN A 14 -14.17 0.11 -5.11
N SER A 15 -15.26 -0.52 -4.66
CA SER A 15 -15.48 -1.97 -4.80
C SER A 15 -15.66 -2.48 -6.23
N VAL A 16 -15.85 -1.59 -7.21
CA VAL A 16 -16.05 -1.91 -8.63
C VAL A 16 -14.84 -1.55 -9.51
N ASN A 17 -13.66 -1.39 -8.93
CA ASN A 17 -12.41 -1.00 -9.61
C ASN A 17 -12.49 0.30 -10.44
N GLN A 18 -13.45 1.18 -10.15
CA GLN A 18 -13.52 2.52 -10.74
C GLN A 18 -13.13 3.55 -9.68
N PRO A 19 -11.98 4.21 -9.81
CA PRO A 19 -11.54 5.18 -8.80
C PRO A 19 -12.52 6.36 -8.71
N ILE A 20 -12.91 6.71 -7.49
CA ILE A 20 -13.76 7.87 -7.23
C ILE A 20 -12.87 9.09 -7.08
N LYS A 21 -13.12 10.11 -7.90
CA LYS A 21 -12.46 11.41 -7.77
C LYS A 21 -13.07 12.18 -6.60
N MET A 22 -12.26 12.43 -5.59
CA MET A 22 -12.67 13.16 -4.38
C MET A 22 -12.39 14.66 -4.49
N ASP A 23 -11.29 15.03 -5.20
CA ASP A 23 -10.87 16.41 -5.34
C ASP A 23 -9.95 16.57 -6.56
N SER A 24 -9.70 17.82 -6.98
CA SER A 24 -8.79 18.15 -8.06
C SER A 24 -8.03 19.45 -7.80
N ALA A 25 -6.76 19.49 -8.19
CA ALA A 25 -5.93 20.67 -8.13
C ALA A 25 -5.26 20.90 -9.49
N ILE A 26 -5.08 22.18 -9.86
CA ILE A 26 -4.35 22.58 -11.07
C ILE A 26 -2.96 23.03 -10.67
N VAL A 27 -1.93 22.49 -11.33
CA VAL A 27 -0.55 22.93 -11.16
C VAL A 27 -0.40 24.36 -11.66
N ARG A 28 0.16 25.23 -10.81
CA ARG A 28 0.49 26.63 -11.12
C ARG A 28 1.88 26.93 -10.56
N LYS A 29 2.78 27.41 -11.42
CA LYS A 29 4.19 27.66 -11.05
C LYS A 29 4.84 26.45 -10.40
N GLY A 30 4.59 25.25 -10.97
CA GLY A 30 5.10 23.98 -10.47
C GLY A 30 4.54 23.53 -9.13
N ARG A 31 3.43 24.12 -8.64
CA ARG A 31 2.82 23.80 -7.31
C ARG A 31 1.34 23.48 -7.45
N PHE A 32 0.87 22.62 -6.57
CA PHE A 32 -0.56 22.34 -6.36
C PHE A 32 -0.84 22.15 -4.87
N ASN A 33 -2.09 22.29 -4.47
CA ASN A 33 -2.53 22.11 -3.09
C ASN A 33 -3.91 21.50 -3.05
N PHE A 34 -4.13 20.61 -2.07
CA PHE A 34 -5.43 20.15 -1.62
C PHE A 34 -5.65 20.60 -0.18
N SER A 35 -6.87 20.98 0.14
CA SER A 35 -7.30 21.23 1.51
C SER A 35 -8.63 20.53 1.71
N SER A 36 -8.72 19.63 2.66
CA SER A 36 -9.96 18.90 2.95
C SER A 36 -10.06 18.62 4.44
N GLU A 37 -11.31 18.55 4.91
CA GLU A 37 -11.57 17.99 6.24
C GLU A 37 -11.24 16.49 6.24
N LEU A 38 -10.69 16.01 7.34
CA LEU A 38 -10.39 14.60 7.54
C LEU A 38 -11.61 13.95 8.21
N ASN A 39 -12.35 13.16 7.47
CA ASN A 39 -13.45 12.38 8.02
C ASN A 39 -12.98 11.03 8.55
N GLU A 40 -11.99 10.44 7.90
CA GLU A 40 -11.45 9.11 8.21
C GLU A 40 -10.02 8.99 7.70
N ILE A 41 -9.16 8.31 8.46
CA ILE A 41 -7.81 7.95 8.01
C ILE A 41 -7.94 6.79 7.01
N ASP A 42 -7.44 6.97 5.79
CA ASP A 42 -7.42 5.89 4.78
C ASP A 42 -6.37 6.15 3.69
N VAL A 43 -6.11 5.12 2.90
CA VAL A 43 -5.27 5.22 1.70
C VAL A 43 -6.02 5.97 0.62
N ASN A 44 -5.38 7.00 0.11
CA ASN A 44 -5.80 7.76 -1.05
C ASN A 44 -4.71 7.69 -2.13
N PHE A 45 -5.02 8.12 -3.35
CA PHE A 45 -4.06 8.17 -4.44
C PHE A 45 -4.07 9.54 -5.09
N LEU A 46 -2.89 9.96 -5.56
CA LEU A 46 -2.75 11.06 -6.50
C LEU A 46 -2.69 10.48 -7.91
N ALA A 47 -3.59 10.93 -8.76
CA ALA A 47 -3.62 10.60 -10.18
C ALA A 47 -3.36 11.84 -11.02
N ILE A 48 -2.50 11.74 -12.02
CA ILE A 48 -2.17 12.82 -12.94
C ILE A 48 -3.03 12.65 -14.19
N LYS A 49 -3.78 13.69 -14.59
CA LYS A 49 -4.61 13.64 -15.80
C LYS A 49 -3.77 13.24 -17.01
N GLY A 50 -4.20 12.18 -17.71
CA GLY A 50 -3.53 11.67 -18.92
C GLY A 50 -2.30 10.79 -18.66
N LYS A 51 -2.03 10.43 -17.40
CA LYS A 51 -1.03 9.42 -17.00
C LYS A 51 -1.72 8.23 -16.38
N ASP A 52 -1.28 7.03 -16.72
CA ASP A 52 -1.75 5.79 -16.08
C ASP A 52 -0.87 5.46 -14.86
N VAL A 53 -0.90 6.36 -13.88
CA VAL A 53 -0.13 6.23 -12.63
C VAL A 53 -0.95 6.75 -11.47
N ASN A 54 -1.03 5.93 -10.43
CA ASN A 54 -1.64 6.27 -9.15
C ASN A 54 -0.58 6.20 -8.05
N ILE A 55 -0.33 7.32 -7.38
CA ILE A 55 0.69 7.41 -6.33
C ILE A 55 -0.03 7.34 -4.98
N PRO A 56 0.15 6.26 -4.20
CA PRO A 56 -0.53 6.08 -2.92
C PRO A 56 0.03 7.02 -1.86
N PHE A 57 -0.87 7.52 -1.01
CA PHE A 57 -0.55 8.23 0.22
C PHE A 57 -1.60 7.96 1.29
N ILE A 58 -1.26 8.20 2.54
CA ILE A 58 -2.17 8.06 3.66
C ILE A 58 -2.74 9.45 3.99
N LEU A 59 -4.07 9.57 3.86
CA LEU A 59 -4.78 10.76 4.30
C LEU A 59 -4.98 10.66 5.81
N GLU A 60 -4.25 11.45 6.56
CA GLU A 60 -4.29 11.54 8.03
C GLU A 60 -4.14 12.99 8.49
N PHE A 61 -4.32 13.27 9.77
CA PHE A 61 -4.15 14.62 10.32
C PHE A 61 -2.72 15.12 10.12
N GLY A 62 -2.59 16.36 9.66
CA GLY A 62 -1.33 17.03 9.47
C GLY A 62 -1.14 17.58 8.07
N LYS A 63 0.06 18.06 7.80
CA LYS A 63 0.47 18.57 6.50
C LYS A 63 1.25 17.49 5.76
N VAL A 64 0.79 17.14 4.56
CA VAL A 64 1.48 16.20 3.68
C VAL A 64 2.17 16.99 2.57
N ASP A 65 3.47 16.85 2.47
CA ASP A 65 4.29 17.43 1.40
C ASP A 65 4.51 16.39 0.28
N VAL A 66 4.27 16.81 -0.95
CA VAL A 66 4.35 15.96 -2.15
C VAL A 66 5.37 16.54 -3.12
N ASN A 67 6.26 15.69 -3.63
CA ASN A 67 7.15 16.03 -4.73
C ASN A 67 6.99 15.03 -5.87
N LEU A 68 6.49 15.51 -7.02
CA LEU A 68 6.25 14.69 -8.20
C LEU A 68 7.31 15.02 -9.27
N PHE A 69 8.00 13.97 -9.74
CA PHE A 69 8.96 14.07 -10.84
C PHE A 69 8.27 13.63 -12.13
N LYS A 70 8.14 14.54 -13.11
CA LYS A 70 7.42 14.34 -14.37
C LYS A 70 7.85 13.10 -15.15
N ASP A 71 9.17 12.90 -15.24
CA ASP A 71 9.79 11.85 -16.04
C ASP A 71 10.19 10.62 -15.23
N SER A 72 9.98 10.65 -13.91
CA SER A 72 10.39 9.60 -12.99
C SER A 72 9.42 9.54 -11.80
N LEU A 73 8.14 9.24 -12.06
CA LEU A 73 7.10 9.22 -11.04
C LEU A 73 7.38 8.19 -9.94
N ASP A 74 8.17 7.16 -10.23
CA ASP A 74 8.64 6.16 -9.27
C ASP A 74 9.64 6.74 -8.24
N LEU A 75 10.29 7.87 -8.55
CA LEU A 75 11.15 8.61 -7.63
C LEU A 75 10.38 9.67 -6.81
N SER A 76 9.11 9.91 -7.15
CA SER A 76 8.27 10.84 -6.41
C SER A 76 8.09 10.39 -4.96
N TRP A 77 8.03 11.36 -4.05
CA TRP A 77 7.88 11.08 -2.63
C TRP A 77 6.74 11.88 -2.00
N ILE A 78 6.17 11.30 -0.95
CA ILE A 78 5.12 11.90 -0.13
C ILE A 78 5.56 11.75 1.32
N LYS A 79 5.61 12.85 2.09
CA LYS A 79 6.15 12.93 3.44
C LYS A 79 5.41 13.96 4.28
N GLY A 80 5.81 14.12 5.54
CA GLY A 80 5.36 15.18 6.44
C GLY A 80 4.38 14.71 7.52
N THR A 81 3.88 13.48 7.42
CA THR A 81 3.17 12.81 8.50
C THR A 81 3.80 11.44 8.74
N LYS A 82 3.62 10.90 9.94
CA LYS A 82 4.31 9.65 10.35
C LYS A 82 4.02 8.50 9.40
N SER A 83 2.76 8.32 9.01
CA SER A 83 2.38 7.20 8.13
C SER A 83 2.88 7.40 6.70
N ASN A 84 2.94 8.63 6.20
CA ASN A 84 3.49 8.91 4.86
C ASN A 84 5.02 8.80 4.83
N ASP A 85 5.72 9.20 5.90
CA ASP A 85 7.17 9.01 6.02
C ASP A 85 7.52 7.52 6.03
N ASP A 86 6.79 6.71 6.79
CA ASP A 86 6.95 5.26 6.84
C ASP A 86 6.59 4.59 5.50
N LEU A 87 5.52 5.04 4.83
CA LEU A 87 5.14 4.55 3.50
C LEU A 87 6.22 4.85 2.45
N ASN A 88 6.78 6.06 2.50
CA ASN A 88 7.87 6.42 1.61
C ASN A 88 9.13 5.56 1.87
N LEU A 89 9.49 5.34 3.13
CA LEU A 89 10.61 4.46 3.51
C LEU A 89 10.36 3.02 3.07
N TYR A 90 9.15 2.50 3.26
CA TYR A 90 8.74 1.18 2.80
C TYR A 90 8.91 1.03 1.29
N ARG A 91 8.39 1.98 0.49
CA ARG A 91 8.51 1.97 -0.97
C ARG A 91 9.98 1.95 -1.42
N VAL A 92 10.83 2.76 -0.79
CA VAL A 92 12.27 2.79 -1.13
C VAL A 92 12.93 1.45 -0.81
N LYS A 93 12.66 0.86 0.37
CA LYS A 93 13.29 -0.38 0.80
C LYS A 93 12.80 -1.62 0.03
N THR A 94 11.54 -1.63 -0.38
CA THR A 94 10.96 -2.79 -1.08
C THR A 94 11.04 -2.70 -2.60
N LYS A 95 11.47 -1.56 -3.16
CA LYS A 95 11.50 -1.32 -4.61
C LYS A 95 12.20 -2.43 -5.39
N SER A 96 13.37 -2.89 -4.94
CA SER A 96 14.12 -3.95 -5.61
C SER A 96 13.38 -5.30 -5.56
N ILE A 97 12.79 -5.63 -4.41
CA ILE A 97 12.03 -6.88 -4.23
C ILE A 97 10.79 -6.87 -5.13
N VAL A 98 10.03 -5.77 -5.11
CA VAL A 98 8.82 -5.61 -5.94
C VAL A 98 9.16 -5.66 -7.44
N ASN A 99 10.23 -5.00 -7.87
CA ASN A 99 10.68 -5.05 -9.26
C ASN A 99 11.07 -6.48 -9.66
N ASN A 100 11.74 -7.24 -8.78
CA ASN A 100 12.08 -8.63 -9.03
C ASN A 100 10.83 -9.50 -9.13
N LEU A 101 9.84 -9.33 -8.25
CA LEU A 101 8.56 -10.05 -8.33
C LEU A 101 7.86 -9.78 -9.67
N ASN A 102 7.78 -8.52 -10.11
CA ASN A 102 7.18 -8.16 -11.40
C ASN A 102 7.94 -8.78 -12.58
N LYS A 103 9.27 -8.82 -12.53
CA LYS A 103 10.10 -9.47 -13.53
C LYS A 103 9.79 -10.97 -13.61
N ILE A 104 9.77 -11.67 -12.47
CA ILE A 104 9.46 -13.10 -12.40
C ILE A 104 8.06 -13.38 -12.98
N VAL A 105 7.05 -12.54 -12.65
CA VAL A 105 5.69 -12.69 -13.22
C VAL A 105 5.70 -12.61 -14.74
N ASN A 106 6.42 -11.64 -15.31
CA ASN A 106 6.55 -11.52 -16.77
C ASN A 106 7.27 -12.74 -17.38
N GLU A 107 8.33 -13.24 -16.75
CA GLU A 107 9.06 -14.43 -17.20
C GLU A 107 8.19 -15.69 -17.15
N ILE A 108 7.34 -15.85 -16.11
CA ILE A 108 6.34 -16.92 -16.03
C ILE A 108 5.35 -16.85 -17.21
N GLN A 109 4.86 -15.66 -17.56
CA GLN A 109 3.95 -15.49 -18.70
C GLN A 109 4.61 -15.90 -20.01
N ILE A 110 5.88 -15.53 -20.22
CA ILE A 110 6.65 -15.92 -21.41
C ILE A 110 6.87 -17.44 -21.43
N ALA A 111 7.34 -18.04 -20.33
CA ALA A 111 7.56 -19.49 -20.24
C ALA A 111 6.29 -20.30 -20.49
N ASN A 112 5.14 -19.85 -19.95
CA ASN A 112 3.83 -20.46 -20.24
C ASN A 112 3.49 -20.39 -21.73
N SER A 113 3.74 -19.27 -22.40
CA SER A 113 3.46 -19.11 -23.84
C SER A 113 4.33 -20.02 -24.71
N LEU A 114 5.50 -20.41 -24.21
CA LEU A 114 6.43 -21.35 -24.89
C LEU A 114 6.19 -22.81 -24.51
N GLY A 115 5.30 -23.10 -23.56
CA GLY A 115 5.06 -24.45 -23.05
C GLY A 115 6.20 -25.04 -22.21
N ASP A 116 7.12 -24.20 -21.70
CA ASP A 116 8.25 -24.64 -20.88
C ASP A 116 7.83 -24.81 -19.40
N ASN A 117 7.23 -25.96 -19.10
CA ASN A 117 6.70 -26.26 -17.79
C ASN A 117 7.80 -26.34 -16.69
N LEU A 118 9.01 -26.77 -17.03
CA LEU A 118 10.11 -26.83 -16.08
C LEU A 118 10.56 -25.43 -15.65
N LEU A 119 10.68 -24.52 -16.60
CA LEU A 119 11.02 -23.13 -16.31
C LEU A 119 9.90 -22.45 -15.50
N VAL A 120 8.62 -22.73 -15.82
CA VAL A 120 7.47 -22.21 -15.06
C VAL A 120 7.55 -22.64 -13.60
N GLU A 121 7.85 -23.92 -13.32
CA GLU A 121 7.97 -24.43 -11.94
C GLU A 121 9.12 -23.75 -11.18
N ASP A 122 10.29 -23.60 -11.80
CA ASP A 122 11.44 -22.93 -11.21
C ASP A 122 11.14 -21.46 -10.90
N LEU A 123 10.55 -20.72 -11.84
CA LEU A 123 10.15 -19.33 -11.65
C LEU A 123 9.07 -19.16 -10.57
N GLN A 124 8.13 -20.09 -10.46
CA GLN A 124 7.15 -20.10 -9.36
C GLN A 124 7.80 -20.30 -8.00
N ASN A 125 8.85 -21.14 -7.92
CA ASN A 125 9.63 -21.32 -6.69
C ASN A 125 10.39 -20.03 -6.32
N GLN A 126 11.00 -19.37 -7.31
CA GLN A 126 11.67 -18.08 -7.11
C GLN A 126 10.69 -17.01 -6.66
N TYR A 127 9.49 -16.95 -7.27
CA TYR A 127 8.43 -16.03 -6.85
C TYR A 127 8.04 -16.22 -5.38
N ARG A 128 7.78 -17.47 -4.97
CA ARG A 128 7.41 -17.80 -3.58
C ARG A 128 8.51 -17.41 -2.59
N SER A 129 9.77 -17.66 -2.92
CA SER A 129 10.90 -17.28 -2.07
C SER A 129 11.00 -15.74 -1.92
N THR A 130 10.91 -15.00 -3.02
CA THR A 130 10.97 -13.53 -3.03
C THR A 130 9.76 -12.91 -2.34
N GLN A 131 8.58 -13.50 -2.51
CA GLN A 131 7.37 -13.08 -1.79
C GLN A 131 7.52 -13.28 -0.27
N THR A 132 8.09 -14.41 0.16
CA THR A 132 8.35 -14.68 1.57
C THR A 132 9.31 -13.65 2.18
N GLU A 133 10.34 -13.24 1.45
CA GLU A 133 11.24 -12.15 1.88
C GLU A 133 10.48 -10.85 2.14
N LEU A 134 9.59 -10.46 1.21
CA LEU A 134 8.76 -9.27 1.37
C LEU A 134 7.84 -9.38 2.59
N LEU A 135 7.14 -10.50 2.76
CA LEU A 135 6.23 -10.72 3.88
C LEU A 135 6.95 -10.71 5.24
N ASN A 136 8.15 -11.26 5.32
CA ASN A 136 8.98 -11.19 6.52
C ASN A 136 9.35 -9.74 6.86
N PHE A 137 9.76 -8.95 5.85
CA PHE A 137 10.05 -7.54 6.03
C PHE A 137 8.82 -6.76 6.51
N GLU A 138 7.65 -7.00 5.90
CA GLU A 138 6.38 -6.37 6.28
C GLU A 138 5.95 -6.76 7.70
N SER A 139 6.14 -8.02 8.11
CA SER A 139 5.87 -8.49 9.47
C SER A 139 6.70 -7.75 10.51
N GLU A 140 8.00 -7.61 10.26
CA GLU A 140 8.88 -6.84 11.14
C GLU A 140 8.49 -5.35 11.21
N LEU A 141 8.10 -4.78 10.06
CA LEU A 141 7.68 -3.39 10.01
C LEU A 141 6.37 -3.16 10.77
N ALA A 142 5.37 -4.04 10.60
CA ALA A 142 4.10 -3.96 11.33
C ALA A 142 4.30 -3.98 12.85
N LYS A 143 5.23 -4.81 13.35
CA LYS A 143 5.57 -4.89 14.78
C LYS A 143 6.28 -3.62 15.29
N LYS A 144 7.13 -3.01 14.48
CA LYS A 144 7.99 -1.87 14.87
C LYS A 144 7.32 -0.51 14.74
N THR A 145 6.34 -0.35 13.83
CA THR A 145 5.75 0.96 13.47
C THR A 145 4.30 1.12 13.96
N LYS A 146 3.99 0.67 15.17
CA LYS A 146 2.64 0.70 15.76
C LYS A 146 2.00 2.10 15.83
N GLY A 147 2.79 3.17 15.78
CA GLY A 147 2.35 4.57 15.73
C GLY A 147 2.10 5.09 14.31
N SER A 148 1.94 4.21 13.31
CA SER A 148 1.75 4.54 11.91
C SER A 148 0.58 3.75 11.33
N TYR A 149 -0.29 4.40 10.56
CA TYR A 149 -1.39 3.72 9.88
C TYR A 149 -0.91 2.67 8.86
N LEU A 150 0.31 2.82 8.35
CA LEU A 150 0.94 1.81 7.50
C LEU A 150 1.01 0.43 8.18
N SER A 151 1.25 0.39 9.50
CA SER A 151 1.30 -0.89 10.22
C SER A 151 -0.07 -1.59 10.30
N VAL A 152 -1.16 -0.82 10.32
CA VAL A 152 -2.54 -1.37 10.25
C VAL A 152 -2.76 -2.05 8.90
N LEU A 153 -2.37 -1.39 7.80
CA LEU A 153 -2.47 -1.93 6.44
C LEU A 153 -1.64 -3.20 6.27
N MET A 154 -0.42 -3.21 6.80
CA MET A 154 0.46 -4.38 6.74
C MET A 154 -0.09 -5.54 7.55
N LEU A 155 -0.56 -5.29 8.77
CA LEU A 155 -1.11 -6.34 9.61
C LEU A 155 -2.37 -6.97 8.97
N GLU A 156 -3.23 -6.16 8.36
CA GLU A 156 -4.40 -6.64 7.62
C GLU A 156 -3.99 -7.56 6.46
N LYS A 157 -2.97 -7.17 5.69
CA LYS A 157 -2.40 -7.98 4.62
C LYS A 157 -1.82 -9.30 5.16
N LEU A 158 -1.01 -9.25 6.23
CA LEU A 158 -0.40 -10.45 6.82
C LEU A 158 -1.43 -11.47 7.33
N ILE A 159 -2.57 -10.99 7.87
CA ILE A 159 -3.68 -11.86 8.27
C ILE A 159 -4.32 -12.51 7.03
N ASN A 160 -4.56 -11.74 5.96
CA ASN A 160 -5.13 -12.27 4.71
C ASN A 160 -4.24 -13.33 4.06
N GLU A 161 -2.93 -13.11 4.07
CA GLU A 161 -1.92 -14.03 3.54
C GLU A 161 -1.63 -15.21 4.52
N LYS A 162 -2.30 -15.23 5.71
CA LYS A 162 -2.11 -16.26 6.74
C LYS A 162 -0.64 -16.40 7.21
N THR A 163 0.11 -15.31 7.17
CA THR A 163 1.54 -15.26 7.55
C THR A 163 1.75 -14.83 9.01
N ILE A 164 0.68 -14.45 9.70
CA ILE A 164 0.66 -14.17 11.14
C ILE A 164 -0.52 -14.89 11.78
N ASP A 165 -0.31 -15.45 12.97
CA ASP A 165 -1.40 -16.06 13.73
C ASP A 165 -2.28 -14.98 14.40
N ILE A 166 -3.55 -15.32 14.61
CA ILE A 166 -4.55 -14.40 15.13
C ILE A 166 -4.22 -13.91 16.55
N LYS A 167 -3.59 -14.74 17.39
CA LYS A 167 -3.20 -14.35 18.76
C LYS A 167 -2.14 -13.25 18.70
N SER A 168 -1.08 -13.45 17.92
CA SER A 168 -0.03 -12.43 17.71
C SER A 168 -0.58 -11.16 17.06
N ALA A 169 -1.49 -11.28 16.11
CA ALA A 169 -2.15 -10.13 15.49
C ALA A 169 -2.99 -9.34 16.53
N LYS A 170 -3.71 -10.01 17.41
CA LYS A 170 -4.49 -9.37 18.48
C LYS A 170 -3.63 -8.58 19.47
N GLU A 171 -2.45 -9.09 19.82
CA GLU A 171 -1.49 -8.37 20.66
C GLU A 171 -0.96 -7.09 19.99
N ILE A 172 -0.76 -7.12 18.68
CA ILE A 172 -0.35 -5.94 17.92
C ILE A 172 -1.49 -4.91 17.86
N VAL A 173 -2.72 -5.35 17.54
CA VAL A 173 -3.92 -4.50 17.47
C VAL A 173 -4.18 -3.78 18.79
N ALA A 174 -4.00 -4.44 19.93
CA ALA A 174 -4.20 -3.87 21.26
C ALA A 174 -3.27 -2.66 21.54
N ALA A 175 -2.20 -2.50 20.78
CA ALA A 175 -1.24 -1.39 20.92
C ALA A 175 -1.45 -0.26 19.90
N TYR A 176 -2.47 -0.34 19.02
CA TYR A 176 -2.74 0.71 18.03
C TYR A 176 -3.49 1.89 18.63
N ASN A 177 -3.29 3.07 18.02
CA ASN A 177 -4.11 4.25 18.31
C ASN A 177 -5.58 3.98 17.96
N PRO A 178 -6.55 4.34 18.83
CA PRO A 178 -7.97 4.24 18.56
C PRO A 178 -8.41 4.88 17.22
N ASP A 179 -7.80 5.99 16.81
CA ASP A 179 -8.11 6.63 15.53
C ASP A 179 -7.81 5.73 14.33
N PHE A 180 -6.75 4.92 14.41
CA PHE A 180 -6.43 3.93 13.39
C PHE A 180 -7.44 2.79 13.37
N LEU A 181 -7.89 2.34 14.55
CA LEU A 181 -8.87 1.27 14.67
C LEU A 181 -10.29 1.71 14.26
N ASN A 182 -10.58 3.00 14.34
CA ASN A 182 -11.85 3.58 13.86
C ASN A 182 -11.90 3.74 12.34
N SER A 183 -10.76 3.63 11.65
CA SER A 183 -10.70 3.66 10.19
C SER A 183 -11.36 2.42 9.56
N ARG A 184 -11.66 2.50 8.26
CA ARG A 184 -12.26 1.38 7.50
C ARG A 184 -11.44 0.09 7.65
N VAL A 185 -10.13 0.15 7.44
CA VAL A 185 -9.27 -1.05 7.55
C VAL A 185 -9.08 -1.45 9.01
N GLY A 186 -9.02 -0.49 9.94
CA GLY A 186 -8.94 -0.77 11.37
C GLY A 186 -10.14 -1.55 11.89
N LYS A 187 -11.37 -1.21 11.47
CA LYS A 187 -12.60 -1.94 11.81
C LYS A 187 -12.56 -3.38 11.29
N ILE A 188 -12.17 -3.57 10.02
CA ILE A 188 -11.98 -4.90 9.43
C ILE A 188 -10.96 -5.70 10.24
N LEU A 189 -9.86 -5.08 10.63
CA LEU A 189 -8.82 -5.73 11.42
C LEU A 189 -9.33 -6.17 12.81
N VAL A 190 -10.06 -5.29 13.49
CA VAL A 190 -10.68 -5.60 14.79
C VAL A 190 -11.67 -6.77 14.69
N GLU A 191 -12.49 -6.80 13.63
CA GLU A 191 -13.40 -7.92 13.36
C GLU A 191 -12.65 -9.22 13.14
N LYS A 192 -11.61 -9.21 12.30
CA LYS A 192 -10.79 -10.41 12.00
C LYS A 192 -10.13 -11.00 13.24
N VAL A 193 -9.53 -10.17 14.11
CA VAL A 193 -8.82 -10.67 15.31
C VAL A 193 -9.75 -11.10 16.43
N ASN A 194 -11.03 -10.72 16.39
CA ASN A 194 -12.05 -11.11 17.36
C ASN A 194 -13.04 -12.15 16.82
N ALA A 195 -12.94 -12.55 15.55
CA ALA A 195 -13.76 -13.60 14.99
C ALA A 195 -13.58 -14.92 15.79
N PRO A 196 -14.65 -15.69 16.04
CA PRO A 196 -14.53 -17.01 16.65
C PRO A 196 -13.59 -17.87 15.80
N ILE A 197 -12.67 -18.57 16.47
CA ILE A 197 -11.82 -19.56 15.79
C ILE A 197 -12.77 -20.69 15.37
N GLU A 198 -13.01 -20.85 14.06
CA GLU A 198 -13.71 -22.03 13.56
C GLU A 198 -12.87 -23.26 13.93
N VAL A 199 -13.29 -23.99 14.95
CA VAL A 199 -12.74 -25.31 15.23
C VAL A 199 -13.25 -26.23 14.13
N THR A 200 -12.46 -26.41 13.10
CA THR A 200 -12.70 -27.45 12.10
C THR A 200 -12.61 -28.78 12.83
N SER A 201 -13.78 -29.34 13.19
CA SER A 201 -13.87 -30.71 13.69
C SER A 201 -13.37 -31.62 12.57
N ILE A 202 -12.30 -32.35 12.86
CA ILE A 202 -11.72 -33.42 12.02
C ILE A 202 -12.66 -34.63 12.07
#